data_a9fa20726670eccc8411d78bd1f98e57
#
_entry.id   a9fa20726670eccc8411d78bd1f98e57
#
_cell.length_a   1.000
_cell.length_b   1.000
_cell.length_c   1.000
_cell.angle_alpha   90.00
_cell.angle_beta   90.00
_cell.angle_gamma   90.00
#
_symmetry.space_group_name_H-M   'P 1'
#
loop_
_entity.id
_entity.type
_entity.pdbx_description
1 polymer ?
#
loop_
_entity_poly.entity_id
_entity_poly.type
_entity_poly.pdbx_seq_one_letter_code
_entity_poly.pdbx_strand_id
1 'polypeptide(L)'
;MGLTATLSRSRVVRRASMAAAEALDADTSDTARWALNQFRSSSPWAIGQAVATLGRHHSTPWLSSIDVPTAVVVTTKDKVLPPDRQRELAARIPGATVHEAACGHAGCVLEHRAFVPAVLEAAHTTMARMGDRRLAKR
;
A
#
# COMPACT_ATOMS: atom_id res chain seq x y z
N MET A 1 15.33 -1.53 -29.07
CA MET A 1 15.55 -0.31 -28.24
C MET A 1 14.28 0.41 -27.75
N GLY A 2 13.05 -0.16 -27.87
CA GLY A 2 11.80 0.54 -27.56
C GLY A 2 11.21 0.30 -26.15
N LEU A 3 11.49 -0.82 -25.49
CA LEU A 3 10.82 -1.17 -24.23
C LEU A 3 11.30 -0.41 -22.98
N THR A 4 12.60 -0.08 -22.94
CA THR A 4 13.18 0.65 -21.79
C THR A 4 12.70 2.10 -21.71
N ALA A 5 12.45 2.76 -22.85
CA ALA A 5 11.95 4.12 -22.91
C ALA A 5 10.48 4.26 -22.46
N THR A 6 9.66 3.22 -22.67
CA THR A 6 8.25 3.22 -22.27
C THR A 6 8.06 3.03 -20.77
N LEU A 7 8.90 2.20 -20.13
CA LEU A 7 8.88 1.99 -18.68
C LEU A 7 9.34 3.24 -17.92
N SER A 8 10.32 3.96 -18.43
CA SER A 8 10.80 5.23 -17.86
C SER A 8 9.74 6.35 -17.84
N ARG A 9 8.74 6.28 -18.72
CA ARG A 9 7.62 7.25 -18.78
C ARG A 9 6.45 6.91 -17.87
N SER A 10 6.39 5.72 -17.31
CA SER A 10 5.32 5.36 -16.38
C SER A 10 5.39 6.21 -15.12
N ARG A 11 4.29 6.91 -14.79
CA ARG A 11 4.16 7.71 -13.56
C ARG A 11 4.40 6.86 -12.31
N VAL A 12 4.03 5.57 -12.37
CA VAL A 12 4.20 4.62 -11.27
C VAL A 12 5.67 4.31 -11.04
N VAL A 13 6.43 3.97 -12.11
CA VAL A 13 7.88 3.71 -12.01
C VAL A 13 8.62 4.92 -11.49
N ARG A 14 8.30 6.12 -12.01
CA ARG A 14 8.92 7.37 -11.56
C ARG A 14 8.62 7.65 -10.08
N ARG A 15 7.38 7.45 -9.63
CA ARG A 15 7.00 7.63 -8.23
C ARG A 15 7.68 6.61 -7.32
N ALA A 16 7.74 5.34 -7.73
CA ALA A 16 8.44 4.30 -6.98
C ALA A 16 9.94 4.60 -6.85
N SER A 17 10.58 5.07 -7.94
CA SER A 17 11.99 5.46 -7.91
C SER A 17 12.24 6.67 -7.02
N MET A 18 11.34 7.67 -7.03
CA MET A 18 11.45 8.84 -6.16
C MET A 18 11.23 8.48 -4.68
N ALA A 19 10.23 7.65 -4.38
CA ALA A 19 9.98 7.18 -3.02
C ALA A 19 11.15 6.34 -2.47
N ALA A 20 11.77 5.49 -3.32
CA ALA A 20 12.97 4.76 -2.96
C ALA A 20 14.15 5.70 -2.70
N ALA A 21 14.34 6.75 -3.51
CA ALA A 21 15.38 7.74 -3.32
C ALA A 21 15.18 8.57 -2.04
N GLU A 22 13.93 8.99 -1.75
CA GLU A 22 13.61 9.71 -0.51
C GLU A 22 13.77 8.84 0.74
N ALA A 23 13.43 7.55 0.68
CA ALA A 23 13.67 6.60 1.77
C ALA A 23 15.17 6.41 2.02
N LEU A 24 16.01 6.54 1.00
CA LEU A 24 17.46 6.48 1.09
C LEU A 24 18.10 7.69 1.77
N ASP A 25 17.52 8.87 1.56
CA ASP A 25 18.02 10.12 2.16
C ASP A 25 17.58 10.29 3.63
N ALA A 26 16.48 9.66 4.01
CA ALA A 26 15.83 9.93 5.30
C ALA A 26 16.24 8.97 6.43
N ASP A 27 16.78 7.78 6.13
CA ASP A 27 17.02 6.75 7.14
C ASP A 27 18.30 5.94 6.87
N THR A 28 19.32 6.13 7.69
CA THR A 28 20.56 5.35 7.70
C THR A 28 20.45 4.05 8.51
N SER A 29 19.24 3.62 8.87
CA SER A 29 19.00 2.42 9.66
C SER A 29 19.40 1.14 8.91
N ASP A 30 19.70 0.10 9.67
CA ASP A 30 20.02 -1.23 9.12
C ASP A 30 18.86 -1.78 8.28
N THR A 31 17.64 -1.46 8.67
CA THR A 31 16.40 -1.86 7.97
C THR A 31 16.31 -1.20 6.59
N ALA A 32 16.61 0.10 6.49
CA ALA A 32 16.64 0.82 5.22
C ALA A 32 17.70 0.27 4.28
N ARG A 33 18.91 -0.01 4.81
CA ARG A 33 19.99 -0.64 4.04
C ARG A 33 19.62 -2.05 3.56
N TRP A 34 18.97 -2.84 4.41
CA TRP A 34 18.47 -4.16 4.03
C TRP A 34 17.44 -4.06 2.90
N ALA A 35 16.43 -3.21 3.04
CA ALA A 35 15.39 -3.01 2.03
C ALA A 35 15.97 -2.58 0.68
N LEU A 36 16.94 -1.65 0.70
CA LEU A 36 17.64 -1.23 -0.50
C LEU A 36 18.43 -2.36 -1.16
N ASN A 37 19.12 -3.19 -0.37
CA ASN A 37 19.86 -4.32 -0.89
C ASN A 37 18.92 -5.36 -1.54
N GLN A 38 17.74 -5.60 -0.94
CA GLN A 38 16.72 -6.46 -1.56
C GLN A 38 16.27 -5.90 -2.91
N PHE A 39 16.03 -4.60 -2.99
CA PHE A 39 15.65 -3.97 -4.26
C PHE A 39 16.78 -4.06 -5.30
N ARG A 40 18.02 -3.79 -4.91
CA ARG A 40 19.22 -3.86 -5.80
C ARG A 40 19.54 -5.28 -6.26
N SER A 41 19.28 -6.30 -5.45
CA SER A 41 19.49 -7.70 -5.80
C SER A 41 18.40 -8.25 -6.73
N SER A 42 17.28 -7.54 -6.88
CA SER A 42 16.19 -7.95 -7.76
C SER A 42 16.52 -7.63 -9.23
N SER A 43 16.16 -8.55 -10.12
CA SER A 43 16.34 -8.31 -11.56
C SER A 43 15.51 -7.12 -12.03
N PRO A 44 16.08 -6.12 -12.74
CA PRO A 44 15.34 -5.02 -13.33
C PRO A 44 14.20 -5.48 -14.25
N TRP A 45 14.38 -6.61 -14.91
CA TRP A 45 13.36 -7.24 -15.73
C TRP A 45 12.18 -7.74 -14.89
N ALA A 46 12.45 -8.43 -13.78
CA ALA A 46 11.43 -8.91 -12.86
C ALA A 46 10.62 -7.76 -12.24
N ILE A 47 11.31 -6.69 -11.83
CA ILE A 47 10.66 -5.46 -11.35
C ILE A 47 9.76 -4.86 -12.42
N GLY A 48 10.24 -4.75 -13.66
CA GLY A 48 9.47 -4.24 -14.79
C GLY A 48 8.21 -5.07 -15.06
N GLN A 49 8.32 -6.40 -15.02
CA GLN A 49 7.19 -7.32 -15.18
C GLN A 49 6.17 -7.18 -14.04
N ALA A 50 6.63 -7.09 -12.80
CA ALA A 50 5.77 -6.89 -11.63
C ALA A 50 4.98 -5.58 -11.74
N VAL A 51 5.64 -4.47 -12.07
CA VAL A 51 5.00 -3.16 -12.27
C VAL A 51 3.99 -3.19 -13.42
N ALA A 52 4.32 -3.86 -14.54
CA ALA A 52 3.41 -4.00 -15.66
C ALA A 52 2.17 -4.85 -15.30
N THR A 53 2.34 -5.87 -14.47
CA THR A 53 1.25 -6.72 -13.99
C THR A 53 0.34 -5.96 -13.02
N LEU A 54 0.93 -5.22 -12.07
CA LEU A 54 0.18 -4.33 -11.17
C LEU A 54 -0.61 -3.27 -11.94
N GLY A 55 -0.02 -2.68 -13.00
CA GLY A 55 -0.70 -1.69 -13.82
C GLY A 55 -1.90 -2.22 -14.61
N ARG A 56 -1.98 -3.53 -14.82
CA ARG A 56 -3.13 -4.22 -15.46
C ARG A 56 -4.16 -4.74 -14.44
N HIS A 57 -3.78 -4.78 -13.16
CA HIS A 57 -4.71 -5.23 -12.12
C HIS A 57 -5.85 -4.23 -11.95
N HIS A 58 -7.08 -4.70 -12.01
CA HIS A 58 -8.28 -3.89 -11.93
C HIS A 58 -9.28 -4.51 -10.95
N SER A 59 -9.24 -4.07 -9.70
CA SER A 59 -10.11 -4.56 -8.62
C SER A 59 -11.44 -3.79 -8.49
N THR A 60 -11.51 -2.59 -9.03
CA THR A 60 -12.65 -1.66 -8.88
C THR A 60 -14.02 -2.31 -9.11
N PRO A 61 -14.23 -3.18 -10.14
CA PRO A 61 -15.55 -3.74 -10.42
C PRO A 61 -16.11 -4.66 -9.32
N TRP A 62 -15.25 -5.27 -8.50
CA TRP A 62 -15.68 -6.22 -7.47
C TRP A 62 -15.56 -5.70 -6.04
N LEU A 63 -15.02 -4.49 -5.81
CA LEU A 63 -14.91 -3.91 -4.47
C LEU A 63 -16.28 -3.78 -3.78
N SER A 64 -17.32 -3.44 -4.54
CA SER A 64 -18.70 -3.34 -4.02
C SER A 64 -19.33 -4.68 -3.62
N SER A 65 -18.75 -5.80 -4.05
CA SER A 65 -19.22 -7.14 -3.66
C SER A 65 -18.57 -7.67 -2.38
N ILE A 66 -17.66 -6.91 -1.78
CA ILE A 66 -17.07 -7.28 -0.48
C ILE A 66 -18.13 -7.09 0.59
N ASP A 67 -18.57 -8.20 1.19
CA ASP A 67 -19.62 -8.22 2.20
C ASP A 67 -19.13 -8.51 3.62
N VAL A 68 -17.82 -8.64 3.81
CA VAL A 68 -17.18 -8.87 5.11
C VAL A 68 -16.72 -7.56 5.74
N PRO A 69 -16.69 -7.46 7.09
CA PRO A 69 -16.13 -6.30 7.76
C PRO A 69 -14.71 -6.01 7.27
N THR A 70 -14.50 -4.83 6.75
CA THR A 70 -13.24 -4.42 6.13
C THR A 70 -12.75 -3.13 6.75
N ALA A 71 -11.44 -3.03 6.97
CA ALA A 71 -10.77 -1.80 7.33
C ALA A 71 -9.65 -1.50 6.31
N VAL A 72 -9.46 -0.23 6.00
CA VAL A 72 -8.38 0.24 5.11
C VAL A 72 -7.47 1.15 5.91
N VAL A 73 -6.18 0.83 5.94
CA VAL A 73 -5.15 1.71 6.51
C VAL A 73 -4.61 2.60 5.41
N VAL A 74 -4.79 3.90 5.57
CA VAL A 74 -4.34 4.93 4.62
C VAL A 74 -3.01 5.51 5.08
N THR A 75 -1.97 5.38 4.26
CA THR A 75 -0.66 5.98 4.49
C THR A 75 -0.65 7.42 3.99
N THR A 76 -0.71 8.40 4.92
CA THR A 76 -1.03 9.80 4.58
C THR A 76 0.09 10.56 3.88
N LYS A 77 1.33 10.04 3.94
CA LYS A 77 2.51 10.61 3.27
C LYS A 77 2.96 9.81 2.04
N ASP A 78 2.14 8.85 1.58
CA ASP A 78 2.48 7.98 0.45
C ASP A 78 2.49 8.76 -0.87
N LYS A 79 3.66 8.81 -1.50
CA LYS A 79 3.86 9.46 -2.81
C LYS A 79 3.79 8.49 -3.99
N VAL A 80 3.86 7.18 -3.73
CA VAL A 80 3.73 6.12 -4.75
C VAL A 80 2.27 5.83 -5.03
N LEU A 81 1.51 5.55 -3.95
CA LEU A 81 0.07 5.36 -3.99
C LEU A 81 -0.59 6.50 -3.20
N PRO A 82 -1.00 7.60 -3.84
CA PRO A 82 -1.51 8.78 -3.13
C PRO A 82 -2.66 8.45 -2.18
N PRO A 83 -2.74 9.10 -1.00
CA PRO A 83 -3.76 8.84 0.00
C PRO A 83 -5.20 8.90 -0.54
N ASP A 84 -5.47 9.80 -1.48
CA ASP A 84 -6.80 9.94 -2.08
C ASP A 84 -7.21 8.70 -2.86
N ARG A 85 -6.25 8.02 -3.51
CA ARG A 85 -6.52 6.73 -4.18
C ARG A 85 -6.80 5.62 -3.19
N GLN A 86 -6.15 5.64 -2.04
CA GLN A 86 -6.40 4.68 -0.96
C GLN A 86 -7.79 4.92 -0.34
N ARG A 87 -8.18 6.18 -0.13
CA ARG A 87 -9.52 6.55 0.35
C ARG A 87 -10.60 6.22 -0.69
N GLU A 88 -10.34 6.45 -1.98
CA GLU A 88 -11.24 6.06 -3.06
C GLU A 88 -11.51 4.55 -3.06
N LEU A 89 -10.47 3.73 -2.85
CA LEU A 89 -10.63 2.28 -2.70
C LEU A 89 -11.53 1.94 -1.51
N ALA A 90 -11.28 2.55 -0.35
CA ALA A 90 -12.09 2.34 0.84
C ALA A 90 -13.56 2.72 0.62
N ALA A 91 -13.83 3.84 -0.04
CA ALA A 91 -15.17 4.32 -0.33
C ALA A 91 -15.98 3.38 -1.25
N ARG A 92 -15.32 2.53 -2.03
CA ARG A 92 -15.97 1.52 -2.90
C ARG A 92 -16.32 0.22 -2.19
N ILE A 93 -15.80 0.00 -0.98
CA ILE A 93 -16.08 -1.19 -0.18
C ILE A 93 -17.22 -0.85 0.80
N PRO A 94 -18.39 -1.53 0.72
CA PRO A 94 -19.53 -1.21 1.59
C PRO A 94 -19.16 -1.31 3.07
N GLY A 95 -19.33 -0.21 3.79
CA GLY A 95 -19.09 -0.15 5.22
C GLY A 95 -17.62 -0.32 5.64
N ALA A 96 -16.64 -0.13 4.76
CA ALA A 96 -15.25 -0.12 5.16
C ALA A 96 -14.95 1.03 6.13
N THR A 97 -14.10 0.77 7.14
CA THR A 97 -13.55 1.80 8.01
C THR A 97 -12.19 2.26 7.50
N VAL A 98 -11.85 3.52 7.76
CA VAL A 98 -10.55 4.09 7.37
C VAL A 98 -9.77 4.43 8.62
N HIS A 99 -8.51 3.99 8.66
CA HIS A 99 -7.55 4.28 9.71
C HIS A 99 -6.32 4.94 9.07
N GLU A 100 -5.83 6.04 9.63
CA GLU A 100 -4.73 6.79 9.03
C GLU A 100 -3.40 6.50 9.73
N ALA A 101 -2.36 6.26 8.92
CA ALA A 101 -0.98 6.13 9.37
C ALA A 101 -0.15 7.28 8.78
N ALA A 102 0.52 8.07 9.63
CA ALA A 102 1.31 9.23 9.21
C ALA A 102 2.69 8.82 8.66
N CYS A 103 2.70 7.94 7.65
CA CYS A 103 3.90 7.37 7.04
C CYS A 103 3.79 7.31 5.51
N GLY A 104 4.93 6.99 4.85
CA GLY A 104 5.05 6.84 3.41
C GLY A 104 4.74 5.43 2.91
N HIS A 105 5.08 5.16 1.63
CA HIS A 105 4.80 3.88 0.96
C HIS A 105 5.45 2.67 1.64
N ALA A 106 6.65 2.83 2.15
CA ALA A 106 7.39 1.78 2.86
C ALA A 106 7.18 1.84 4.38
N GLY A 107 6.11 2.49 4.86
CA GLY A 107 5.84 2.75 6.28
C GLY A 107 5.84 1.51 7.15
N CYS A 108 5.38 0.36 6.64
CA CYS A 108 5.39 -0.91 7.36
C CYS A 108 6.83 -1.39 7.72
N VAL A 109 7.83 -0.96 6.96
CA VAL A 109 9.25 -1.33 7.18
C VAL A 109 10.03 -0.18 7.81
N LEU A 110 9.91 1.03 7.27
CA LEU A 110 10.75 2.17 7.64
C LEU A 110 10.14 3.04 8.75
N GLU A 111 8.81 3.11 8.83
CA GLU A 111 8.09 3.99 9.77
C GLU A 111 7.10 3.16 10.61
N HIS A 112 7.51 1.95 11.05
CA HIS A 112 6.66 1.00 11.76
C HIS A 112 5.99 1.59 13.01
N ARG A 113 6.63 2.56 13.68
CA ARG A 113 6.06 3.24 14.86
C ARG A 113 4.79 4.03 14.53
N ALA A 114 4.65 4.53 13.29
CA ALA A 114 3.44 5.19 12.82
C ALA A 114 2.45 4.19 12.19
N PHE A 115 2.96 3.14 11.54
CA PHE A 115 2.14 2.19 10.79
C PHE A 115 1.45 1.14 11.69
N VAL A 116 2.19 0.52 12.62
CA VAL A 116 1.69 -0.59 13.44
C VAL A 116 0.48 -0.21 14.29
N PRO A 117 0.43 0.93 15.00
CA PRO A 117 -0.75 1.33 15.77
C PRO A 117 -2.02 1.41 14.91
N ALA A 118 -1.93 2.00 13.71
CA ALA A 118 -3.07 2.10 12.80
C ALA A 118 -3.56 0.73 12.32
N VAL A 119 -2.65 -0.21 12.05
CA VAL A 119 -3.00 -1.60 11.70
C VAL A 119 -3.67 -2.32 12.85
N LEU A 120 -3.18 -2.16 14.08
CA LEU A 120 -3.79 -2.78 15.26
C LEU A 120 -5.20 -2.24 15.51
N GLU A 121 -5.39 -0.93 15.39
CA GLU A 121 -6.71 -0.30 15.50
C GLU A 121 -7.68 -0.81 14.43
N ALA A 122 -7.23 -0.86 13.17
CA ALA A 122 -7.98 -1.43 12.06
C ALA A 122 -8.38 -2.89 12.32
N ALA A 123 -7.46 -3.70 12.84
CA ALA A 123 -7.71 -5.09 13.18
C ALA A 123 -8.75 -5.20 14.31
N HIS A 124 -8.62 -4.44 15.39
CA HIS A 124 -9.58 -4.41 16.49
C HIS A 124 -10.98 -4.01 16.01
N THR A 125 -11.09 -2.95 15.21
CA THR A 125 -12.36 -2.49 14.64
C THR A 125 -13.01 -3.58 13.79
N THR A 126 -12.22 -4.26 12.96
CA THR A 126 -12.72 -5.35 12.10
C THR A 126 -13.19 -6.54 12.91
N MET A 127 -12.43 -6.95 13.93
CA MET A 127 -12.78 -8.07 14.82
C MET A 127 -14.05 -7.80 15.60
N ALA A 128 -14.24 -6.61 16.16
CA ALA A 128 -15.45 -6.21 16.87
C ALA A 128 -16.69 -6.34 15.95
N ARG A 129 -16.62 -5.83 14.74
CA ARG A 129 -17.70 -5.89 13.75
C ARG A 129 -17.99 -7.33 13.27
N MET A 130 -17.00 -8.21 13.26
CA MET A 130 -17.21 -9.64 13.00
C MET A 130 -17.99 -10.31 14.13
N GLY A 131 -17.72 -9.93 15.39
CA GLY A 131 -18.47 -10.41 16.56
C GLY A 131 -19.94 -10.02 16.49
N ASP A 132 -20.23 -8.76 16.20
CA ASP A 132 -21.62 -8.25 16.07
C ASP A 132 -22.40 -8.96 14.94
N ARG A 133 -21.78 -9.21 13.79
CA ARG A 133 -22.42 -9.97 12.70
C ARG A 133 -22.74 -11.41 13.08
N ARG A 134 -21.93 -12.06 13.91
CA ARG A 134 -22.21 -13.43 14.39
C ARG A 134 -23.38 -13.46 15.35
N LEU A 135 -23.52 -12.45 16.21
CA LEU A 135 -24.63 -12.33 17.14
C LEU A 135 -25.94 -12.02 16.42
N ALA A 136 -25.91 -11.17 15.39
CA ALA A 136 -27.09 -10.80 14.60
C ALA A 136 -27.67 -11.94 13.71
N LYS A 137 -26.89 -13.02 13.49
CA LYS A 137 -27.31 -14.19 12.71
C LYS A 137 -27.82 -15.35 13.55
N ARG A 138 -27.88 -15.20 14.88
CA ARG A 138 -28.46 -16.18 15.81
C ARG A 138 -29.86 -15.77 16.25
#